data_e8ab8e00225505ea5d653c713bf04326
#
_entry.id   e8ab8e00225505ea5d653c713bf04326
#
_cell.length_a   1.000
_cell.length_b   1.000
_cell.length_c   1.000
_cell.angle_alpha   90.00
_cell.angle_beta   90.00
_cell.angle_gamma   90.00
#
_symmetry.space_group_name_H-M   'P 1'
#
loop_
_entity.id
_entity.type
_entity.pdbx_description
1 polymer ?
#
loop_
_entity_poly.entity_id
_entity_poly.type
_entity_poly.pdbx_seq_one_letter_code
_entity_poly.pdbx_strand_id
1 'polypeptide(L)'
;SEHHQESFWTKYVFSQDHKWIGIQYGVTALFFMLFGFALMIVMRYQMVHAGTISPDTYNSFGAMHGTIMVFLGVVPVIVGAYGNYLVPLQIGAPDMAFPKLNMASYWCYFLGGVTMLIGFALPGGAANSGWTSYPPLANIATTGQTVWLLGMLFLIASSLLGSVNIIVTTVQLRVEGLTWMRLPFFVWAQLVTSFLLVLAFPPLQAAGIFQLMDRVVGTSFFMPSGLVVGGEVHAAAGGGSPLLWQHLFWFLAHPEVYVLILPAMGIVAEILANNIRKPLWG
;
A
#
# COMPACT_ATOMS: atom_id res chain seq x y z
N SER A 1 -19.38 37.50 12.25
CA SER A 1 -18.81 36.15 12.18
C SER A 1 -17.31 36.30 12.03
N GLU A 2 -16.60 36.05 13.13
CA GLU A 2 -15.15 35.99 13.14
C GLU A 2 -14.74 34.82 12.22
N HIS A 3 -14.13 35.14 11.09
CA HIS A 3 -13.39 34.16 10.31
C HIS A 3 -12.20 33.70 11.15
N HIS A 4 -12.33 32.60 11.89
CA HIS A 4 -11.20 31.91 12.46
C HIS A 4 -10.27 31.53 11.31
N GLN A 5 -9.16 32.24 11.15
CA GLN A 5 -8.13 31.84 10.21
C GLN A 5 -7.54 30.53 10.70
N GLU A 6 -7.84 29.46 9.98
CA GLU A 6 -7.23 28.15 10.27
C GLU A 6 -5.70 28.27 10.20
N SER A 7 -5.01 27.67 11.15
CA SER A 7 -3.55 27.64 11.13
C SER A 7 -3.04 26.87 9.91
N PHE A 8 -1.83 27.20 9.45
CA PHE A 8 -1.17 26.43 8.37
C PHE A 8 -1.18 24.93 8.66
N TRP A 9 -0.91 24.52 9.87
CA TRP A 9 -0.88 23.12 10.29
C TRP A 9 -2.25 22.43 10.15
N THR A 10 -3.32 23.08 10.60
CA THR A 10 -4.68 22.53 10.53
C THR A 10 -5.18 22.47 9.08
N LYS A 11 -4.83 23.48 8.29
CA LYS A 11 -5.32 23.58 6.90
C LYS A 11 -4.60 22.64 5.95
N TYR A 12 -3.29 22.47 6.07
CA TYR A 12 -2.47 21.79 5.06
C TYR A 12 -1.85 20.48 5.54
N VAL A 13 -1.44 20.38 6.80
CA VAL A 13 -0.72 19.22 7.34
C VAL A 13 -1.69 18.21 7.95
N PHE A 14 -2.54 18.65 8.85
CA PHE A 14 -3.58 17.84 9.48
C PHE A 14 -4.96 18.16 8.91
N SER A 15 -5.02 18.32 7.59
CA SER A 15 -6.25 18.63 6.89
C SER A 15 -7.26 17.49 7.02
N GLN A 16 -8.53 17.87 7.10
CA GLN A 16 -9.65 16.95 7.00
C GLN A 16 -10.38 17.07 5.65
N ASP A 17 -10.04 18.06 4.81
CA ASP A 17 -10.58 18.24 3.46
C ASP A 17 -10.04 17.14 2.54
N HIS A 18 -10.92 16.43 1.89
CA HIS A 18 -10.60 15.33 0.98
C HIS A 18 -9.67 15.74 -0.16
N LYS A 19 -9.74 16.99 -0.63
CA LYS A 19 -8.89 17.47 -1.74
C LYS A 19 -7.44 17.63 -1.28
N TRP A 20 -7.22 18.22 -0.09
CA TRP A 20 -5.88 18.35 0.47
C TRP A 20 -5.27 17.01 0.82
N ILE A 21 -6.07 16.10 1.38
CA ILE A 21 -5.61 14.73 1.67
C ILE A 21 -5.23 14.01 0.36
N GLY A 22 -6.04 14.17 -0.69
CA GLY A 22 -5.72 13.63 -2.02
C GLY A 22 -4.39 14.18 -2.58
N ILE A 23 -4.14 15.48 -2.43
CA ILE A 23 -2.87 16.11 -2.84
C ILE A 23 -1.71 15.57 -1.97
N GLN A 24 -1.89 15.46 -0.65
CA GLN A 24 -0.88 14.89 0.24
C GLN A 24 -0.49 13.47 -0.17
N TYR A 25 -1.47 12.60 -0.45
CA TYR A 25 -1.21 11.26 -0.99
C TYR A 25 -0.44 11.31 -2.29
N GLY A 26 -0.86 12.15 -3.23
CA GLY A 26 -0.23 12.26 -4.54
C GLY A 26 1.22 12.70 -4.47
N VAL A 27 1.50 13.78 -3.75
CA VAL A 27 2.88 14.31 -3.61
C VAL A 27 3.79 13.30 -2.90
N THR A 28 3.29 12.72 -1.80
CA THR A 28 4.07 11.73 -1.02
C THR A 28 4.33 10.46 -1.85
N ALA A 29 3.33 9.98 -2.57
CA ALA A 29 3.48 8.79 -3.42
C ALA A 29 4.46 9.03 -4.57
N LEU A 30 4.42 10.20 -5.20
CA LEU A 30 5.41 10.56 -6.24
C LEU A 30 6.83 10.60 -5.67
N PHE A 31 7.02 11.11 -4.46
CA PHE A 31 8.32 11.07 -3.79
C PHE A 31 8.81 9.62 -3.59
N PHE A 32 7.95 8.74 -3.06
CA PHE A 32 8.29 7.32 -2.89
C PHE A 32 8.55 6.63 -4.24
N MET A 33 7.77 6.94 -5.28
CA MET A 33 8.01 6.39 -6.62
C MET A 33 9.36 6.80 -7.17
N LEU A 34 9.77 8.07 -7.01
CA LEU A 34 11.09 8.54 -7.42
C LEU A 34 12.20 7.82 -6.65
N PHE A 35 12.03 7.62 -5.34
CA PHE A 35 12.97 6.86 -4.54
C PHE A 35 13.05 5.40 -5.00
N GLY A 36 11.92 4.73 -5.18
CA GLY A 36 11.87 3.35 -5.69
C GLY A 36 12.48 3.23 -7.09
N PHE A 37 12.26 4.20 -7.95
CA PHE A 37 12.88 4.27 -9.27
C PHE A 37 14.41 4.40 -9.17
N ALA A 38 14.91 5.24 -8.26
CA ALA A 38 16.34 5.39 -8.04
C ALA A 38 17.03 4.08 -7.65
N LEU A 39 16.37 3.25 -6.80
CA LEU A 39 16.87 1.91 -6.46
C LEU A 39 17.02 1.04 -7.71
N MET A 40 16.04 1.05 -8.61
CA MET A 40 16.09 0.30 -9.85
C MET A 40 17.19 0.80 -10.79
N ILE A 41 17.44 2.11 -10.86
CA ILE A 41 18.56 2.68 -11.67
C ILE A 41 19.90 2.12 -11.19
N VAL A 42 20.12 2.06 -9.87
CA VAL A 42 21.36 1.50 -9.32
C VAL A 42 21.48 0.01 -9.65
N MET A 43 20.40 -0.76 -9.55
CA MET A 43 20.38 -2.17 -9.93
C MET A 43 20.69 -2.36 -11.42
N ARG A 44 20.16 -1.50 -12.31
CA ARG A 44 20.47 -1.53 -13.75
C ARG A 44 21.93 -1.16 -14.02
N TYR A 45 22.46 -0.17 -13.30
CA TYR A 45 23.87 0.19 -13.39
C TYR A 45 24.79 -0.97 -12.99
N GLN A 46 24.46 -1.69 -11.90
CA GLN A 46 25.17 -2.90 -11.47
C GLN A 46 25.22 -3.98 -12.55
N MET A 47 24.16 -4.14 -13.36
CA MET A 47 24.13 -5.13 -14.45
C MET A 47 25.14 -4.81 -15.57
N VAL A 48 25.45 -3.52 -15.77
CA VAL A 48 26.43 -3.07 -16.76
C VAL A 48 27.84 -3.01 -16.16
N HIS A 49 27.96 -2.63 -14.89
CA HIS A 49 29.21 -2.44 -14.16
C HIS A 49 29.22 -3.36 -12.93
N ALA A 50 29.52 -4.65 -13.16
CA ALA A 50 29.54 -5.66 -12.11
C ALA A 50 30.51 -5.28 -10.96
N GLY A 51 30.06 -5.52 -9.72
CA GLY A 51 30.85 -5.21 -8.52
C GLY A 51 30.60 -3.81 -7.95
N THR A 52 29.67 -3.02 -8.49
CA THR A 52 29.31 -1.70 -7.97
C THR A 52 28.66 -1.77 -6.60
N ILE A 53 27.78 -2.76 -6.39
CA ILE A 53 27.10 -3.03 -5.11
C ILE A 53 27.21 -4.51 -4.75
N SER A 54 27.10 -4.82 -3.45
CA SER A 54 27.12 -6.21 -2.97
C SER A 54 25.84 -6.96 -3.37
N PRO A 55 25.86 -8.30 -3.43
CA PRO A 55 24.64 -9.09 -3.67
C PRO A 55 23.52 -8.83 -2.65
N ASP A 56 23.85 -8.64 -1.38
CA ASP A 56 22.86 -8.32 -0.35
C ASP A 56 22.20 -6.96 -0.57
N THR A 57 23.00 -5.96 -0.95
CA THR A 57 22.48 -4.63 -1.33
C THR A 57 21.59 -4.73 -2.56
N TYR A 58 21.97 -5.50 -3.57
CA TYR A 58 21.16 -5.74 -4.76
C TYR A 58 19.80 -6.36 -4.41
N ASN A 59 19.81 -7.41 -3.58
CA ASN A 59 18.57 -8.07 -3.12
C ASN A 59 17.70 -7.11 -2.31
N SER A 60 18.30 -6.30 -1.44
CA SER A 60 17.58 -5.28 -0.66
C SER A 60 16.93 -4.23 -1.57
N PHE A 61 17.65 -3.75 -2.58
CA PHE A 61 17.12 -2.77 -3.54
C PHE A 61 15.96 -3.36 -4.35
N GLY A 62 16.06 -4.64 -4.76
CA GLY A 62 14.97 -5.33 -5.46
C GLY A 62 13.73 -5.51 -4.59
N ALA A 63 13.90 -5.95 -3.35
CA ALA A 63 12.81 -6.12 -2.39
C ALA A 63 12.11 -4.79 -2.09
N MET A 64 12.88 -3.75 -1.83
CA MET A 64 12.35 -2.43 -1.50
C MET A 64 11.78 -1.70 -2.71
N HIS A 65 12.39 -1.84 -3.90
CA HIS A 65 11.81 -1.30 -5.14
C HIS A 65 10.40 -1.86 -5.36
N GLY A 66 10.24 -3.19 -5.32
CA GLY A 66 8.93 -3.82 -5.52
C GLY A 66 7.90 -3.35 -4.48
N THR A 67 8.27 -3.35 -3.21
CA THR A 67 7.42 -2.89 -2.11
C THR A 67 7.00 -1.42 -2.27
N ILE A 68 7.97 -0.53 -2.52
CA ILE A 68 7.74 0.90 -2.64
C ILE A 68 6.85 1.21 -3.84
N MET A 69 7.13 0.62 -5.01
CA MET A 69 6.35 0.91 -6.21
C MET A 69 4.90 0.48 -6.08
N VAL A 70 4.63 -0.69 -5.49
CA VAL A 70 3.26 -1.20 -5.33
C VAL A 70 2.55 -0.49 -4.19
N PHE A 71 3.07 -0.57 -2.97
CA PHE A 71 2.34 -0.16 -1.76
C PHE A 71 2.51 1.32 -1.39
N LEU A 72 3.61 1.96 -1.77
CA LEU A 72 3.88 3.36 -1.47
C LEU A 72 3.70 4.29 -2.68
N GLY A 73 3.70 3.75 -3.88
CA GLY A 73 3.60 4.50 -5.13
C GLY A 73 2.23 4.38 -5.78
N VAL A 74 2.04 3.34 -6.57
CA VAL A 74 0.90 3.24 -7.51
C VAL A 74 -0.45 3.21 -6.81
N VAL A 75 -0.64 2.37 -5.78
CA VAL A 75 -1.90 2.28 -5.05
C VAL A 75 -2.26 3.60 -4.36
N PRO A 76 -1.34 4.26 -3.63
CA PRO A 76 -1.64 5.56 -3.04
C PRO A 76 -1.94 6.65 -4.06
N VAL A 77 -1.34 6.63 -5.25
CA VAL A 77 -1.73 7.58 -6.32
C VAL A 77 -3.15 7.31 -6.79
N ILE A 78 -3.47 6.07 -7.13
CA ILE A 78 -4.74 5.74 -7.79
C ILE A 78 -5.90 5.75 -6.79
N VAL A 79 -5.74 5.11 -5.64
CA VAL A 79 -6.79 5.00 -4.62
C VAL A 79 -6.74 6.17 -3.64
N GLY A 80 -5.55 6.49 -3.14
CA GLY A 80 -5.36 7.56 -2.17
C GLY A 80 -5.56 8.95 -2.76
N ALA A 81 -4.81 9.33 -3.78
CA ALA A 81 -4.88 10.67 -4.35
C ALA A 81 -6.14 10.86 -5.22
N TYR A 82 -6.27 10.09 -6.29
CA TYR A 82 -7.43 10.25 -7.18
C TYR A 82 -8.74 9.85 -6.51
N GLY A 83 -8.76 8.79 -5.70
CA GLY A 83 -9.96 8.37 -4.98
C GLY A 83 -10.47 9.47 -4.05
N ASN A 84 -9.62 10.03 -3.19
CA ASN A 84 -10.01 11.10 -2.29
C ASN A 84 -10.38 12.38 -3.02
N TYR A 85 -9.65 12.74 -4.07
CA TYR A 85 -9.90 14.00 -4.77
C TYR A 85 -11.18 13.94 -5.62
N LEU A 86 -11.36 12.87 -6.42
CA LEU A 86 -12.38 12.80 -7.46
C LEU A 86 -13.70 12.19 -6.99
N VAL A 87 -13.68 11.18 -6.11
CA VAL A 87 -14.93 10.47 -5.75
C VAL A 87 -15.97 11.41 -5.15
N PRO A 88 -15.66 12.22 -4.10
CA PRO A 88 -16.66 13.14 -3.58
C PRO A 88 -17.16 14.14 -4.62
N LEU A 89 -16.26 14.67 -5.46
CA LEU A 89 -16.65 15.64 -6.51
C LEU A 89 -17.58 14.99 -7.54
N GLN A 90 -17.30 13.77 -7.97
CA GLN A 90 -18.10 13.08 -9.00
C GLN A 90 -19.48 12.63 -8.50
N ILE A 91 -19.63 12.40 -7.20
CA ILE A 91 -20.93 12.02 -6.62
C ILE A 91 -21.69 13.22 -6.01
N GLY A 92 -21.10 14.43 -6.02
CA GLY A 92 -21.68 15.63 -5.45
C GLY A 92 -21.67 15.65 -3.91
N ALA A 93 -20.81 14.88 -3.27
CA ALA A 93 -20.63 14.90 -1.82
C ALA A 93 -19.77 16.11 -1.40
N PRO A 94 -20.08 16.75 -0.24
CA PRO A 94 -19.28 17.87 0.25
C PRO A 94 -17.89 17.46 0.71
N ASP A 95 -17.74 16.25 1.24
CA ASP A 95 -16.49 15.63 1.72
C ASP A 95 -16.66 14.12 1.79
N MET A 96 -15.61 13.41 2.25
CA MET A 96 -15.69 12.02 2.62
C MET A 96 -16.58 11.81 3.84
N ALA A 97 -17.18 10.62 3.99
CA ALA A 97 -18.08 10.31 5.10
C ALA A 97 -17.41 10.47 6.48
N PHE A 98 -16.13 10.15 6.56
CA PHE A 98 -15.35 10.20 7.81
C PHE A 98 -14.05 11.00 7.63
N PRO A 99 -14.09 12.35 7.67
CA PRO A 99 -12.92 13.19 7.39
C PRO A 99 -11.73 12.93 8.33
N LYS A 100 -11.99 12.67 9.62
CA LYS A 100 -10.93 12.33 10.60
C LYS A 100 -10.26 10.99 10.31
N LEU A 101 -11.03 9.98 9.91
CA LEU A 101 -10.48 8.69 9.48
C LEU A 101 -9.69 8.82 8.19
N ASN A 102 -10.11 9.71 7.30
CA ASN A 102 -9.39 10.02 6.07
C ASN A 102 -8.02 10.62 6.36
N MET A 103 -7.95 11.60 7.22
CA MET A 103 -6.69 12.16 7.70
C MET A 103 -5.82 11.09 8.38
N ALA A 104 -6.39 10.25 9.24
CA ALA A 104 -5.68 9.15 9.90
C ALA A 104 -5.11 8.15 8.89
N SER A 105 -5.86 7.82 7.82
CA SER A 105 -5.38 6.92 6.77
C SER A 105 -4.13 7.47 6.08
N TYR A 106 -4.10 8.76 5.75
CA TYR A 106 -2.92 9.38 5.17
C TYR A 106 -1.71 9.32 6.13
N TRP A 107 -1.89 9.61 7.41
CA TRP A 107 -0.79 9.58 8.36
C TRP A 107 -0.29 8.17 8.64
N CYS A 108 -1.16 7.16 8.66
CA CYS A 108 -0.74 5.76 8.69
C CYS A 108 0.12 5.41 7.45
N TYR A 109 -0.29 5.82 6.27
CA TYR A 109 0.48 5.64 5.03
C TYR A 109 1.85 6.30 5.12
N PHE A 110 1.92 7.57 5.50
CA PHE A 110 3.16 8.32 5.63
C PHE A 110 4.12 7.68 6.63
N LEU A 111 3.62 7.36 7.84
CA LEU A 111 4.41 6.69 8.88
C LEU A 111 4.89 5.30 8.43
N GLY A 112 4.05 4.53 7.76
CA GLY A 112 4.42 3.24 7.22
C GLY A 112 5.58 3.34 6.23
N GLY A 113 5.50 4.28 5.30
CA GLY A 113 6.56 4.54 4.33
C GLY A 113 7.88 4.99 4.98
N VAL A 114 7.81 5.97 5.88
CA VAL A 114 8.99 6.42 6.63
C VAL A 114 9.62 5.28 7.43
N THR A 115 8.79 4.47 8.11
CA THR A 115 9.26 3.30 8.87
C THR A 115 10.03 2.34 7.97
N MET A 116 9.54 2.04 6.78
CA MET A 116 10.26 1.18 5.82
C MET A 116 11.59 1.77 5.38
N LEU A 117 11.66 3.08 5.12
CA LEU A 117 12.89 3.75 4.70
C LEU A 117 13.96 3.75 5.79
N ILE A 118 13.59 3.76 7.07
CA ILE A 118 14.53 3.65 8.19
C ILE A 118 15.37 2.36 8.06
N GLY A 119 14.82 1.31 7.47
CA GLY A 119 15.53 0.06 7.22
C GLY A 119 16.87 0.24 6.50
N PHE A 120 16.97 1.20 5.59
CA PHE A 120 18.23 1.48 4.87
C PHE A 120 19.36 2.01 5.78
N ALA A 121 19.01 2.60 6.92
CA ALA A 121 19.98 3.13 7.88
C ALA A 121 20.35 2.12 8.98
N LEU A 122 19.70 0.96 9.03
CA LEU A 122 19.96 -0.07 10.05
C LEU A 122 21.15 -0.94 9.69
N PRO A 123 21.83 -1.51 10.71
CA PRO A 123 22.83 -2.56 10.49
C PRO A 123 22.22 -3.74 9.72
N GLY A 124 22.87 -4.16 8.64
CA GLY A 124 22.38 -5.18 7.73
C GLY A 124 21.44 -4.67 6.64
N GLY A 125 21.12 -3.38 6.59
CA GLY A 125 20.34 -2.74 5.53
C GLY A 125 18.84 -2.97 5.63
N ALA A 126 18.12 -2.51 4.60
CA ALA A 126 16.67 -2.69 4.47
C ALA A 126 16.31 -4.16 4.18
N ALA A 127 15.00 -4.48 4.18
CA ALA A 127 14.51 -5.83 3.87
C ALA A 127 15.07 -6.34 2.54
N ASN A 128 15.52 -7.60 2.53
CA ASN A 128 16.22 -8.22 1.40
C ASN A 128 15.62 -9.58 0.96
N SER A 129 14.44 -9.93 1.47
CA SER A 129 13.78 -11.21 1.19
C SER A 129 12.78 -11.14 0.02
N GLY A 130 12.92 -10.14 -0.87
CA GLY A 130 11.95 -9.84 -1.90
C GLY A 130 10.70 -9.13 -1.36
N TRP A 131 9.93 -8.50 -2.23
CA TRP A 131 8.69 -7.80 -1.84
C TRP A 131 7.59 -8.76 -1.32
N THR A 132 7.70 -10.05 -1.65
CA THR A 132 6.78 -11.10 -1.19
C THR A 132 7.13 -11.65 0.20
N SER A 133 8.34 -11.38 0.69
CA SER A 133 8.82 -11.72 2.05
C SER A 133 8.57 -13.18 2.47
N TYR A 134 8.93 -14.13 1.61
CA TYR A 134 8.69 -15.55 1.85
C TYR A 134 9.51 -16.10 3.02
N PRO A 135 8.86 -16.79 3.99
CA PRO A 135 9.55 -17.66 4.91
C PRO A 135 10.19 -18.88 4.19
N PRO A 136 11.24 -19.48 4.71
CA PRO A 136 11.93 -19.14 5.96
C PRO A 136 12.90 -17.96 5.85
N LEU A 137 13.28 -17.54 4.64
CA LEU A 137 14.26 -16.48 4.43
C LEU A 137 13.89 -15.18 5.16
N ALA A 138 12.65 -14.70 5.02
CA ALA A 138 12.20 -13.49 5.68
C ALA A 138 12.23 -13.58 7.22
N ASN A 139 12.01 -14.78 7.77
CA ASN A 139 12.00 -14.97 9.21
C ASN A 139 13.40 -14.88 9.82
N ILE A 140 14.45 -15.32 9.09
CA ILE A 140 15.85 -15.29 9.54
C ILE A 140 16.64 -14.06 9.04
N ALA A 141 16.03 -13.22 8.22
CA ALA A 141 16.65 -12.03 7.64
C ALA A 141 17.01 -10.98 8.71
N THR A 142 17.75 -9.95 8.29
CA THR A 142 18.20 -8.83 9.14
C THR A 142 17.05 -8.05 9.77
N THR A 143 17.36 -7.11 10.67
CA THR A 143 16.39 -6.22 11.34
C THR A 143 15.57 -5.40 10.35
N GLY A 144 16.10 -5.11 9.15
CA GLY A 144 15.37 -4.45 8.08
C GLY A 144 14.05 -5.12 7.72
N GLN A 145 13.98 -6.45 7.81
CA GLN A 145 12.72 -7.19 7.59
C GLN A 145 11.68 -6.94 8.71
N THR A 146 12.12 -6.79 9.96
CA THR A 146 11.22 -6.43 11.07
C THR A 146 10.61 -5.05 10.86
N VAL A 147 11.42 -4.09 10.44
CA VAL A 147 10.98 -2.72 10.14
C VAL A 147 10.06 -2.70 8.91
N TRP A 148 10.33 -3.53 7.91
CA TRP A 148 9.44 -3.73 6.76
C TRP A 148 8.06 -4.21 7.20
N LEU A 149 8.00 -5.23 8.08
CA LEU A 149 6.73 -5.73 8.63
C LEU A 149 5.96 -4.66 9.38
N LEU A 150 6.62 -3.89 10.25
CA LEU A 150 5.99 -2.78 10.97
C LEU A 150 5.43 -1.73 10.00
N GLY A 151 6.20 -1.36 8.97
CA GLY A 151 5.73 -0.46 7.92
C GLY A 151 4.51 -1.01 7.18
N MET A 152 4.52 -2.29 6.82
CA MET A 152 3.37 -2.97 6.17
C MET A 152 2.11 -2.93 7.04
N LEU A 153 2.21 -3.15 8.35
CA LEU A 153 1.05 -3.07 9.25
C LEU A 153 0.40 -1.68 9.21
N PHE A 154 1.19 -0.61 9.18
CA PHE A 154 0.68 0.76 9.02
C PHE A 154 0.03 0.98 7.64
N LEU A 155 0.63 0.47 6.57
CA LEU A 155 0.08 0.61 5.21
C LEU A 155 -1.26 -0.12 5.06
N ILE A 156 -1.38 -1.31 5.64
CA ILE A 156 -2.63 -2.07 5.65
C ILE A 156 -3.71 -1.32 6.43
N ALA A 157 -3.38 -0.81 7.61
CA ALA A 157 -4.31 0.02 8.39
C ALA A 157 -4.77 1.24 7.59
N SER A 158 -3.86 1.94 6.92
CA SER A 158 -4.18 3.05 6.03
C SER A 158 -5.19 2.66 4.96
N SER A 159 -4.93 1.58 4.25
CA SER A 159 -5.77 1.10 3.15
C SER A 159 -7.16 0.69 3.62
N LEU A 160 -7.27 0.02 4.78
CA LEU A 160 -8.56 -0.34 5.37
C LEU A 160 -9.39 0.89 5.74
N LEU A 161 -8.78 1.88 6.41
CA LEU A 161 -9.46 3.13 6.78
C LEU A 161 -9.95 3.88 5.53
N GLY A 162 -9.13 4.01 4.50
CA GLY A 162 -9.48 4.66 3.25
C GLY A 162 -10.60 3.92 2.50
N SER A 163 -10.52 2.60 2.45
CA SER A 163 -11.52 1.78 1.75
C SER A 163 -12.90 1.84 2.39
N VAL A 164 -12.99 1.72 3.71
CA VAL A 164 -14.25 1.90 4.44
C VAL A 164 -14.84 3.29 4.17
N ASN A 165 -14.00 4.30 4.14
CA ASN A 165 -14.42 5.68 3.88
C ASN A 165 -14.99 5.85 2.47
N ILE A 166 -14.31 5.34 1.43
CA ILE A 166 -14.78 5.39 0.05
C ILE A 166 -16.12 4.63 -0.10
N ILE A 167 -16.24 3.45 0.51
CA ILE A 167 -17.49 2.68 0.46
C ILE A 167 -18.66 3.48 1.05
N VAL A 168 -18.51 3.97 2.29
CA VAL A 168 -19.58 4.70 2.97
C VAL A 168 -19.91 6.01 2.26
N THR A 169 -18.88 6.74 1.79
CA THR A 169 -19.07 7.98 1.02
C THR A 169 -19.90 7.70 -0.24
N THR A 170 -19.51 6.69 -1.01
CA THR A 170 -20.20 6.33 -2.25
C THR A 170 -21.62 5.81 -2.01
N VAL A 171 -21.84 5.05 -0.95
CA VAL A 171 -23.17 4.47 -0.65
C VAL A 171 -24.12 5.53 -0.10
N GLN A 172 -23.68 6.40 0.81
CA GLN A 172 -24.56 7.26 1.61
C GLN A 172 -24.59 8.72 1.17
N LEU A 173 -23.51 9.24 0.58
CA LEU A 173 -23.36 10.68 0.32
C LEU A 173 -23.59 11.08 -1.16
N ARG A 174 -24.12 10.19 -1.98
CA ARG A 174 -24.49 10.55 -3.36
C ARG A 174 -25.58 11.61 -3.35
N VAL A 175 -25.40 12.59 -4.23
CA VAL A 175 -26.45 13.62 -4.47
C VAL A 175 -27.75 12.95 -4.93
N GLU A 176 -28.89 13.55 -4.54
CA GLU A 176 -30.21 13.08 -4.92
C GLU A 176 -30.36 12.93 -6.44
N GLY A 177 -30.94 11.84 -6.90
CA GLY A 177 -31.07 11.50 -8.32
C GLY A 177 -29.88 10.80 -8.95
N LEU A 178 -28.73 10.71 -8.28
CA LEU A 178 -27.58 9.92 -8.73
C LEU A 178 -27.75 8.44 -8.32
N THR A 179 -28.48 7.69 -9.15
CA THR A 179 -28.69 6.25 -8.95
C THR A 179 -27.43 5.45 -9.27
N TRP A 180 -27.40 4.19 -8.85
CA TRP A 180 -26.27 3.29 -9.11
C TRP A 180 -25.88 3.23 -10.59
N MET A 181 -26.84 3.13 -11.49
CA MET A 181 -26.59 3.04 -12.93
C MET A 181 -26.16 4.36 -13.58
N ARG A 182 -26.16 5.45 -12.82
CA ARG A 182 -25.67 6.77 -13.26
C ARG A 182 -24.32 7.15 -12.66
N LEU A 183 -23.75 6.28 -11.80
CA LEU A 183 -22.42 6.52 -11.25
C LEU A 183 -21.37 6.56 -12.37
N PRO A 184 -20.42 7.51 -12.32
CA PRO A 184 -19.26 7.51 -13.19
C PRO A 184 -18.47 6.22 -13.08
N PHE A 185 -17.82 5.79 -14.16
CA PHE A 185 -17.04 4.55 -14.20
C PHE A 185 -15.89 4.55 -13.18
N PHE A 186 -15.26 5.70 -12.99
CA PHE A 186 -14.20 5.82 -11.97
C PHE A 186 -14.72 5.59 -10.56
N VAL A 187 -15.92 6.11 -10.23
CA VAL A 187 -16.54 5.86 -8.92
C VAL A 187 -16.88 4.40 -8.74
N TRP A 188 -17.42 3.74 -9.76
CA TRP A 188 -17.65 2.29 -9.75
C TRP A 188 -16.35 1.52 -9.52
N ALA A 189 -15.28 1.86 -10.25
CA ALA A 189 -13.99 1.23 -10.10
C ALA A 189 -13.42 1.41 -8.69
N GLN A 190 -13.51 2.60 -8.12
CA GLN A 190 -13.07 2.88 -6.74
C GLN A 190 -13.90 2.11 -5.70
N LEU A 191 -15.21 2.01 -5.90
CA LEU A 191 -16.10 1.27 -5.01
C LEU A 191 -15.75 -0.23 -4.98
N VAL A 192 -15.63 -0.85 -6.16
CA VAL A 192 -15.25 -2.27 -6.27
C VAL A 192 -13.85 -2.51 -5.70
N THR A 193 -12.90 -1.65 -6.02
CA THR A 193 -11.54 -1.69 -5.48
C THR A 193 -11.54 -1.62 -3.96
N SER A 194 -12.37 -0.77 -3.36
CA SER A 194 -12.47 -0.64 -1.91
C SER A 194 -13.03 -1.90 -1.25
N PHE A 195 -13.99 -2.59 -1.88
CA PHE A 195 -14.45 -3.90 -1.39
C PHE A 195 -13.35 -4.96 -1.48
N LEU A 196 -12.57 -4.99 -2.56
CA LEU A 196 -11.43 -5.91 -2.68
C LEU A 196 -10.41 -5.68 -1.54
N LEU A 197 -10.09 -4.41 -1.23
CA LEU A 197 -9.16 -4.06 -0.18
C LEU A 197 -9.65 -4.48 1.20
N VAL A 198 -10.91 -4.21 1.53
CA VAL A 198 -11.51 -4.60 2.84
C VAL A 198 -11.51 -6.10 3.04
N LEU A 199 -11.71 -6.89 1.97
CA LEU A 199 -11.74 -8.34 2.05
C LEU A 199 -10.34 -8.97 2.04
N ALA A 200 -9.39 -8.38 1.30
CA ALA A 200 -8.09 -8.97 1.04
C ALA A 200 -7.01 -8.57 2.08
N PHE A 201 -7.06 -7.38 2.63
CA PHE A 201 -6.03 -6.90 3.56
C PHE A 201 -6.03 -7.59 4.95
N PRO A 202 -7.15 -7.97 5.57
CA PRO A 202 -7.12 -8.64 6.87
C PRO A 202 -6.30 -9.94 6.90
N PRO A 203 -6.34 -10.83 5.92
CA PRO A 203 -5.43 -11.99 5.86
C PRO A 203 -3.95 -11.61 5.82
N LEU A 204 -3.56 -10.57 5.07
CA LEU A 204 -2.18 -10.09 5.07
C LEU A 204 -1.81 -9.43 6.39
N GLN A 205 -2.72 -8.70 7.02
CA GLN A 205 -2.50 -8.13 8.36
C GLN A 205 -2.18 -9.25 9.37
N ALA A 206 -2.96 -10.32 9.37
CA ALA A 206 -2.71 -11.49 10.21
C ALA A 206 -1.36 -12.14 9.90
N ALA A 207 -1.03 -12.34 8.62
CA ALA A 207 0.24 -12.91 8.20
C ALA A 207 1.43 -12.06 8.66
N GLY A 208 1.33 -10.73 8.49
CA GLY A 208 2.36 -9.79 8.95
C GLY A 208 2.59 -9.85 10.46
N ILE A 209 1.52 -9.94 11.25
CA ILE A 209 1.59 -10.09 12.70
C ILE A 209 2.25 -11.44 13.05
N PHE A 210 1.84 -12.54 12.42
CA PHE A 210 2.42 -13.86 12.69
C PHE A 210 3.90 -13.92 12.33
N GLN A 211 4.31 -13.35 11.21
CA GLN A 211 5.74 -13.29 10.86
C GLN A 211 6.52 -12.40 11.84
N LEU A 212 5.93 -11.29 12.28
CA LEU A 212 6.53 -10.45 13.30
C LEU A 212 6.70 -11.20 14.64
N MET A 213 5.70 -11.98 15.05
CA MET A 213 5.78 -12.83 16.24
C MET A 213 6.86 -13.91 16.08
N ASP A 214 6.96 -14.56 14.94
CA ASP A 214 8.05 -15.53 14.67
C ASP A 214 9.41 -14.87 14.84
N ARG A 215 9.59 -13.62 14.40
CA ARG A 215 10.86 -12.91 14.46
C ARG A 215 11.21 -12.33 15.84
N VAL A 216 10.23 -11.88 16.59
CA VAL A 216 10.44 -11.08 17.83
C VAL A 216 10.15 -11.90 19.08
N VAL A 217 9.15 -12.77 19.04
CA VAL A 217 8.68 -13.54 20.21
C VAL A 217 9.13 -15.00 20.16
N GLY A 218 9.62 -15.47 19.01
CA GLY A 218 10.11 -16.84 18.85
C GLY A 218 9.01 -17.87 18.62
N THR A 219 7.86 -17.45 18.08
CA THR A 219 6.84 -18.39 17.58
C THR A 219 7.31 -19.08 16.29
N SER A 220 6.57 -20.04 15.78
CA SER A 220 6.90 -20.78 14.57
C SER A 220 5.72 -20.98 13.64
N PHE A 221 4.92 -19.94 13.41
CA PHE A 221 3.80 -20.01 12.46
C PHE A 221 4.25 -20.43 11.06
N PHE A 222 5.40 -19.92 10.63
CA PHE A 222 5.94 -20.14 9.29
C PHE A 222 7.27 -20.90 9.26
N MET A 223 7.84 -21.20 10.41
CA MET A 223 9.15 -21.85 10.50
C MET A 223 9.01 -23.37 10.56
N PRO A 224 9.55 -24.12 9.57
CA PRO A 224 9.51 -25.57 9.58
C PRO A 224 10.52 -26.15 10.60
N SER A 225 10.22 -27.32 11.12
CA SER A 225 11.19 -28.08 11.91
C SER A 225 12.34 -28.58 11.03
N GLY A 226 13.55 -28.62 11.60
CA GLY A 226 14.74 -29.16 10.91
C GLY A 226 15.26 -28.27 9.77
N LEU A 227 14.99 -26.98 9.80
CA LEU A 227 15.55 -26.03 8.85
C LEU A 227 17.09 -26.02 8.94
N VAL A 228 17.76 -26.22 7.80
CA VAL A 228 19.20 -26.12 7.68
C VAL A 228 19.59 -24.84 6.95
N VAL A 229 20.45 -24.04 7.57
CA VAL A 229 20.96 -22.81 7.00
C VAL A 229 22.50 -22.82 7.07
N GLY A 230 23.16 -22.66 5.92
CA GLY A 230 24.62 -22.68 5.86
C GLY A 230 25.26 -23.98 6.30
N GLY A 231 24.53 -25.12 6.25
CA GLY A 231 24.99 -26.45 6.70
C GLY A 231 24.70 -26.75 8.16
N GLU A 232 24.14 -25.82 8.92
CA GLU A 232 23.78 -26.02 10.34
C GLU A 232 22.28 -26.03 10.54
N VAL A 233 21.79 -26.79 11.50
CA VAL A 233 20.37 -26.83 11.87
C VAL A 233 20.02 -25.57 12.63
N HIS A 234 19.11 -24.81 12.08
CA HIS A 234 18.61 -23.58 12.71
C HIS A 234 17.70 -23.96 13.90
N ALA A 235 18.02 -23.41 15.08
CA ALA A 235 17.27 -23.66 16.31
C ALA A 235 15.96 -22.84 16.34
N ALA A 236 15.04 -23.14 15.43
CA ALA A 236 13.68 -22.59 15.46
C ALA A 236 12.76 -23.58 16.21
N ALA A 237 11.70 -23.05 16.81
CA ALA A 237 10.67 -23.86 17.47
C ALA A 237 10.09 -24.96 16.57
N GLY A 238 10.02 -24.70 15.27
CA GLY A 238 9.59 -25.65 14.24
C GLY A 238 8.09 -25.97 14.26
N GLY A 239 7.65 -26.78 13.30
CA GLY A 239 6.26 -27.19 13.18
C GLY A 239 5.34 -26.25 12.43
N GLY A 240 5.82 -25.08 12.00
CA GLY A 240 5.10 -24.16 11.11
C GLY A 240 5.28 -24.49 9.63
N SER A 241 4.59 -23.74 8.77
CA SER A 241 4.60 -23.95 7.34
C SER A 241 4.85 -22.65 6.56
N PRO A 242 5.93 -22.57 5.76
CA PRO A 242 6.14 -21.45 4.83
C PRO A 242 4.97 -21.27 3.84
N LEU A 243 4.30 -22.36 3.49
CA LEU A 243 3.16 -22.36 2.58
C LEU A 243 1.97 -21.55 3.16
N LEU A 244 1.81 -21.55 4.48
CA LEU A 244 0.77 -20.73 5.13
C LEU A 244 0.97 -19.25 4.85
N TRP A 245 2.22 -18.75 4.88
CA TRP A 245 2.51 -17.37 4.47
C TRP A 245 2.09 -17.11 3.04
N GLN A 246 2.45 -18.00 2.12
CA GLN A 246 2.14 -17.83 0.71
C GLN A 246 0.64 -17.74 0.47
N HIS A 247 -0.16 -18.60 1.11
CA HIS A 247 -1.62 -18.54 0.99
C HIS A 247 -2.19 -17.21 1.51
N LEU A 248 -1.77 -16.78 2.70
CA LEU A 248 -2.26 -15.52 3.29
C LEU A 248 -1.77 -14.30 2.51
N PHE A 249 -0.51 -14.31 2.05
CA PHE A 249 0.05 -13.22 1.26
C PHE A 249 -0.66 -13.08 -0.10
N TRP A 250 -0.83 -14.18 -0.83
CA TRP A 250 -1.43 -14.15 -2.16
C TRP A 250 -2.95 -14.00 -2.13
N PHE A 251 -3.58 -14.22 -0.98
CA PHE A 251 -4.98 -13.83 -0.79
C PHE A 251 -5.18 -12.32 -0.92
N LEU A 252 -4.18 -11.53 -0.59
CA LEU A 252 -4.14 -10.11 -0.96
C LEU A 252 -3.52 -9.90 -2.33
N ALA A 253 -2.32 -10.44 -2.57
CA ALA A 253 -1.46 -9.93 -3.64
C ALA A 253 -2.02 -10.16 -5.05
N HIS A 254 -2.95 -11.11 -5.25
CA HIS A 254 -3.70 -11.18 -6.49
C HIS A 254 -4.85 -10.14 -6.55
N PRO A 255 -5.75 -10.01 -5.57
CA PRO A 255 -6.67 -8.86 -5.53
C PRO A 255 -5.98 -7.51 -5.67
N GLU A 256 -4.76 -7.35 -5.13
CA GLU A 256 -3.96 -6.14 -5.22
C GLU A 256 -3.68 -5.74 -6.68
N VAL A 257 -3.40 -6.69 -7.57
CA VAL A 257 -3.19 -6.37 -8.99
C VAL A 257 -4.47 -5.86 -9.65
N TYR A 258 -5.64 -6.30 -9.20
CA TYR A 258 -6.92 -5.73 -9.63
C TYR A 258 -7.18 -4.35 -9.02
N VAL A 259 -6.75 -4.11 -7.79
CA VAL A 259 -6.74 -2.78 -7.17
C VAL A 259 -5.90 -1.79 -7.97
N LEU A 260 -4.80 -2.24 -8.57
CA LEU A 260 -3.96 -1.42 -9.44
C LEU A 260 -4.66 -1.09 -10.77
N ILE A 261 -5.34 -2.05 -11.40
CA ILE A 261 -5.84 -1.89 -12.76
C ILE A 261 -7.26 -1.31 -12.84
N LEU A 262 -8.17 -1.67 -11.93
CA LEU A 262 -9.58 -1.28 -12.02
C LEU A 262 -9.80 0.24 -12.01
N PRO A 263 -9.20 1.02 -11.09
CA PRO A 263 -9.34 2.48 -11.13
C PRO A 263 -8.75 3.10 -12.39
N ALA A 264 -7.65 2.56 -12.89
CA ALA A 264 -7.06 3.00 -14.16
C ALA A 264 -8.01 2.75 -15.33
N MET A 265 -8.66 1.59 -15.38
CA MET A 265 -9.69 1.29 -16.39
C MET A 265 -10.87 2.26 -16.28
N GLY A 266 -11.31 2.60 -15.06
CA GLY A 266 -12.36 3.58 -14.84
C GLY A 266 -12.01 4.96 -15.39
N ILE A 267 -10.80 5.46 -15.11
CA ILE A 267 -10.30 6.74 -15.63
C ILE A 267 -10.23 6.71 -17.15
N VAL A 268 -9.64 5.67 -17.73
CA VAL A 268 -9.48 5.54 -19.19
C VAL A 268 -10.84 5.51 -19.87
N ALA A 269 -11.81 4.78 -19.32
CA ALA A 269 -13.16 4.72 -19.86
C ALA A 269 -13.82 6.10 -19.91
N GLU A 270 -13.73 6.90 -18.85
CA GLU A 270 -14.27 8.25 -18.80
C GLU A 270 -13.56 9.20 -19.77
N ILE A 271 -12.23 9.16 -19.84
CA ILE A 271 -11.45 9.96 -20.77
C ILE A 271 -11.83 9.63 -22.22
N LEU A 272 -11.95 8.35 -22.56
CA LEU A 272 -12.36 7.93 -23.89
C LEU A 272 -13.76 8.43 -24.25
N ALA A 273 -14.75 8.23 -23.39
CA ALA A 273 -16.11 8.69 -23.60
C ALA A 273 -16.17 10.21 -23.81
N ASN A 274 -15.42 10.96 -22.98
CA ASN A 274 -15.35 12.41 -23.11
C ASN A 274 -14.70 12.88 -24.43
N ASN A 275 -13.60 12.24 -24.82
CA ASN A 275 -12.85 12.64 -26.02
C ASN A 275 -13.58 12.28 -27.30
N ILE A 276 -14.21 11.12 -27.38
CA ILE A 276 -14.99 10.70 -28.55
C ILE A 276 -16.40 11.32 -28.57
N ARG A 277 -16.83 11.98 -27.48
CA ARG A 277 -18.16 12.57 -27.31
C ARG A 277 -19.32 11.60 -27.59
N LYS A 278 -19.15 10.34 -27.21
CA LYS A 278 -20.14 9.27 -27.34
C LYS A 278 -20.18 8.45 -26.05
N PRO A 279 -21.36 7.89 -25.72
CA PRO A 279 -21.44 6.93 -24.62
C PRO A 279 -20.59 5.68 -24.91
N LEU A 280 -20.09 5.06 -23.86
CA LEU A 280 -19.43 3.76 -23.97
C LEU A 280 -20.45 2.70 -24.31
N TRP A 281 -20.07 1.81 -25.24
CA TRP A 281 -20.88 0.66 -25.59
C TRP A 281 -20.65 -0.49 -24.59
N GLY A 282 -21.75 -1.10 -24.16
CA GLY A 282 -21.74 -2.25 -23.27
C GLY A 282 -21.50 -1.92 -21.82
#